data_dd0fd6f5c319350ce3aa8c39ab380d83
#
_entry.id   dd0fd6f5c319350ce3aa8c39ab380d83
#
_cell.length_a   1.000
_cell.length_b   1.000
_cell.length_c   1.000
_cell.angle_alpha   90.00
_cell.angle_beta   90.00
_cell.angle_gamma   90.00
#
_symmetry.space_group_name_H-M   'P 1'
#
loop_
_entity.id
_entity.type
_entity.pdbx_description
1 polymer ?
#
loop_
_entity_poly.entity_id
_entity_poly.type
_entity_poly.pdbx_seq_one_letter_code
_entity_poly.pdbx_strand_id
1 'polypeptide(L)'
;MNDQVSISTANIRGAFGAFFIPGMYTALWAGFVPYLKAKLSIGEDILGSMILLLGVGSCLSMAIAGKLVESFGCKRVVLLASFIGMVSLAIVTMCPTIATTTVALFFFGIGVGLSGASANLQAILTEKVSKKHLMGVYHGGWSLGGFAGAGVLLVLLKILSFSVNESIWGLLIVLFIAMVIVSQFML
;
A
#
# COMPACT_ATOMS: atom_id res chain seq x y z
N MET A 1 11.52 31.20 -19.50
CA MET A 1 10.47 31.42 -18.50
C MET A 1 10.60 30.34 -17.47
N ASN A 2 11.15 30.66 -16.30
CA ASN A 2 11.26 29.69 -15.19
C ASN A 2 9.93 29.66 -14.45
N ASP A 3 9.04 28.75 -14.83
CA ASP A 3 7.95 28.37 -13.95
C ASP A 3 8.51 27.65 -12.74
N GLN A 4 8.84 28.42 -11.71
CA GLN A 4 9.16 27.84 -10.41
C GLN A 4 7.85 27.21 -9.88
N VAL A 5 7.76 25.88 -10.00
CA VAL A 5 6.70 25.10 -9.35
C VAL A 5 6.80 25.39 -7.84
N SER A 6 5.94 26.27 -7.35
CA SER A 6 5.88 26.55 -5.92
C SER A 6 5.19 25.39 -5.22
N ILE A 7 5.91 24.69 -4.35
CA ILE A 7 5.31 23.64 -3.53
C ILE A 7 4.46 24.27 -2.43
N SER A 8 3.20 23.84 -2.39
CA SER A 8 2.29 24.12 -1.29
C SER A 8 2.45 23.10 -0.15
N THR A 9 2.03 23.47 1.05
CA THR A 9 1.91 22.54 2.18
C THR A 9 1.03 21.33 1.81
N ALA A 10 0.08 21.48 0.89
CA ALA A 10 -0.77 20.41 0.40
C ALA A 10 0.03 19.34 -0.35
N ASN A 11 1.05 19.70 -1.14
CA ASN A 11 1.89 18.72 -1.84
C ASN A 11 2.73 17.87 -0.86
N ILE A 12 3.22 18.49 0.23
CA ILE A 12 3.93 17.77 1.30
C ILE A 12 2.99 16.75 1.98
N ARG A 13 1.75 17.17 2.27
CA ARG A 13 0.71 16.29 2.84
C ARG A 13 0.30 15.19 1.87
N GLY A 14 0.20 15.49 0.58
CA GLY A 14 -0.05 14.51 -0.48
C GLY A 14 1.03 13.42 -0.52
N ALA A 15 2.30 13.83 -0.49
CA ALA A 15 3.42 12.89 -0.43
C ALA A 15 3.39 12.05 0.87
N PHE A 16 3.08 12.65 2.03
CA PHE A 16 2.91 11.89 3.29
C PHE A 16 1.79 10.84 3.19
N GLY A 17 0.64 11.19 2.63
CA GLY A 17 -0.46 10.25 2.43
C GLY A 17 -0.10 9.09 1.49
N ALA A 18 0.77 9.32 0.50
CA ALA A 18 1.28 8.28 -0.40
C ALA A 18 2.15 7.23 0.32
N PHE A 19 2.66 7.52 1.51
CA PHE A 19 3.32 6.54 2.38
C PHE A 19 2.37 5.97 3.43
N PHE A 20 1.57 6.82 4.06
CA PHE A 20 0.69 6.43 5.16
C PHE A 20 -0.35 5.38 4.74
N ILE A 21 -1.03 5.60 3.61
CA ILE A 21 -2.10 4.71 3.15
C ILE A 21 -1.58 3.32 2.77
N PRO A 22 -0.49 3.17 1.98
CA PRO A 22 0.12 1.86 1.75
C PRO A 22 0.61 1.18 3.02
N GLY A 23 1.13 1.93 4.00
CA GLY A 23 1.45 1.39 5.33
C GLY A 23 0.25 0.74 6.00
N MET A 24 -0.92 1.40 5.94
CA MET A 24 -2.16 0.86 6.51
C MET A 24 -2.59 -0.45 5.84
N TYR A 25 -2.77 -0.49 4.52
CA TYR A 25 -3.28 -1.72 3.89
C TYR A 25 -2.27 -2.87 3.93
N THR A 26 -0.96 -2.57 4.00
CA THR A 26 0.05 -3.61 4.23
C THR A 26 -0.09 -4.22 5.62
N ALA A 27 -0.43 -3.42 6.64
CA ALA A 27 -0.70 -3.94 7.98
C ALA A 27 -1.99 -4.77 8.05
N LEU A 28 -3.00 -4.47 7.22
CA LEU A 28 -4.20 -5.31 7.12
C LEU A 28 -3.85 -6.71 6.61
N TRP A 29 -2.94 -6.82 5.64
CA TRP A 29 -2.42 -8.12 5.20
C TRP A 29 -1.76 -8.87 6.36
N ALA A 30 -0.84 -8.24 7.08
CA ALA A 30 -0.16 -8.87 8.22
C ALA A 30 -1.16 -9.35 9.29
N GLY A 31 -2.18 -8.56 9.60
CA GLY A 31 -3.26 -8.93 10.51
C GLY A 31 -4.17 -10.05 9.99
N PHE A 32 -4.25 -10.24 8.67
CA PHE A 32 -5.04 -11.31 8.05
C PHE A 32 -4.32 -12.67 8.03
N VAL A 33 -2.99 -12.70 8.10
CA VAL A 33 -2.18 -13.93 7.99
C VAL A 33 -2.67 -15.07 8.90
N PRO A 34 -2.95 -14.88 10.21
CA PRO A 34 -3.45 -15.95 11.05
C PRO A 34 -4.77 -16.56 10.57
N TYR A 35 -5.66 -15.73 10.05
CA TYR A 35 -6.95 -16.16 9.52
C TYR A 35 -6.80 -16.92 8.21
N LEU A 36 -5.86 -16.48 7.35
CA LEU A 36 -5.52 -17.18 6.12
C LEU A 36 -4.98 -18.58 6.39
N LYS A 37 -4.05 -18.72 7.35
CA LYS A 37 -3.51 -20.01 7.77
C LYS A 37 -4.61 -20.96 8.24
N ALA A 38 -5.48 -20.47 9.11
CA ALA A 38 -6.60 -21.26 9.61
C ALA A 38 -7.59 -21.65 8.47
N LYS A 39 -7.92 -20.70 7.59
CA LYS A 39 -8.84 -20.91 6.47
C LYS A 39 -8.35 -21.97 5.48
N LEU A 40 -7.06 -21.95 5.15
CA LEU A 40 -6.45 -22.87 4.18
C LEU A 40 -5.84 -24.11 4.84
N SER A 41 -5.81 -24.18 6.18
CA SER A 41 -5.20 -25.28 6.96
C SER A 41 -3.74 -25.54 6.54
N ILE A 42 -2.94 -24.46 6.37
CA ILE A 42 -1.55 -24.52 5.89
C ILE A 42 -0.51 -24.32 7.00
N GLY A 43 0.65 -24.97 6.82
CA GLY A 43 1.83 -24.80 7.66
C GLY A 43 2.65 -23.53 7.33
N GLU A 44 3.73 -23.33 8.09
CA GLU A 44 4.65 -22.19 7.90
C GLU A 44 5.43 -22.29 6.58
N ASP A 45 5.72 -23.50 6.12
CA ASP A 45 6.43 -23.81 4.89
C ASP A 45 5.66 -23.32 3.66
N ILE A 46 4.37 -23.65 3.58
CA ILE A 46 3.49 -23.21 2.49
C ILE A 46 3.28 -21.69 2.58
N LEU A 47 3.01 -21.17 3.77
CA LEU A 47 2.86 -19.73 3.97
C LEU A 47 4.14 -18.98 3.55
N GLY A 48 5.32 -19.46 3.94
CA GLY A 48 6.60 -18.89 3.55
C GLY A 48 6.79 -18.84 2.03
N SER A 49 6.40 -19.90 1.33
CA SER A 49 6.44 -19.96 -0.14
C SER A 49 5.50 -18.95 -0.80
N MET A 50 4.31 -18.73 -0.23
CA MET A 50 3.34 -17.72 -0.69
C MET A 50 3.88 -16.31 -0.48
N ILE A 51 4.48 -16.03 0.68
CA ILE A 51 5.11 -14.73 1.00
C ILE A 51 6.33 -14.49 0.10
N LEU A 52 7.09 -15.53 -0.26
CA LEU A 52 8.17 -15.40 -1.22
C LEU A 52 7.68 -14.90 -2.57
N LEU A 53 6.55 -15.42 -3.09
CA LEU A 53 5.97 -14.97 -4.35
C LEU A 53 5.41 -13.54 -4.27
N LEU A 54 4.87 -13.14 -3.13
CA LEU A 54 4.56 -11.73 -2.86
C LEU A 54 5.82 -10.86 -2.99
N GLY A 55 6.94 -11.29 -2.39
CA GLY A 55 8.23 -10.61 -2.48
C GLY A 55 8.74 -10.51 -3.93
N VAL A 56 8.62 -11.58 -4.71
CA VAL A 56 8.98 -11.59 -6.15
C VAL A 56 8.15 -10.55 -6.91
N GLY A 57 6.83 -10.51 -6.71
CA GLY A 57 5.96 -9.50 -7.33
C GLY A 57 6.38 -8.07 -6.97
N SER A 58 6.73 -7.83 -5.70
CA SER A 58 7.23 -6.55 -5.23
C SER A 58 8.54 -6.15 -5.91
N CYS A 59 9.52 -7.03 -5.95
CA CYS A 59 10.81 -6.76 -6.59
C CYS A 59 10.67 -6.46 -8.08
N LEU A 60 9.88 -7.24 -8.81
CA LEU A 60 9.64 -7.05 -10.25
C LEU A 60 8.99 -5.68 -10.53
N SER A 61 7.99 -5.31 -9.75
CA SER A 61 7.30 -4.02 -9.92
C SER A 61 8.17 -2.83 -9.55
N MET A 62 9.02 -2.94 -8.53
CA MET A 62 9.98 -1.90 -8.17
C MET A 62 11.00 -1.65 -9.28
N ALA A 63 11.46 -2.70 -9.99
CA ALA A 63 12.43 -2.58 -11.07
C ALA A 63 11.91 -1.74 -12.26
N ILE A 64 10.60 -1.70 -12.48
CA ILE A 64 9.98 -0.93 -13.58
C ILE A 64 9.37 0.40 -13.13
N ALA A 65 9.30 0.66 -11.81
CA ALA A 65 8.62 1.82 -11.24
C ALA A 65 9.13 3.15 -11.82
N GLY A 66 10.47 3.29 -12.00
CA GLY A 66 11.07 4.49 -12.55
C GLY A 66 10.56 4.82 -13.96
N LYS A 67 10.53 3.82 -14.85
CA LYS A 67 10.01 3.97 -16.22
C LYS A 67 8.53 4.32 -16.25
N LEU A 68 7.74 3.70 -15.37
CA LEU A 68 6.30 3.99 -15.27
C LEU A 68 6.06 5.41 -14.78
N VAL A 69 6.81 5.86 -13.76
CA VAL A 69 6.71 7.22 -13.24
C VAL A 69 7.15 8.25 -14.27
N GLU A 70 8.20 7.97 -15.03
CA GLU A 70 8.63 8.85 -16.13
C GLU A 70 7.55 8.99 -17.21
N SER A 71 6.88 7.89 -17.56
CA SER A 71 5.86 7.88 -18.63
C SER A 71 4.50 8.43 -18.19
N PHE A 72 4.07 8.17 -16.95
CA PHE A 72 2.70 8.45 -16.50
C PHE A 72 2.60 9.45 -15.34
N GLY A 73 3.73 9.79 -14.72
CA GLY A 73 3.81 10.65 -13.53
C GLY A 73 3.58 9.90 -12.21
N CYS A 74 4.15 10.40 -11.11
CA CYS A 74 4.07 9.78 -9.78
C CYS A 74 2.63 9.57 -9.32
N LYS A 75 1.79 10.58 -9.44
CA LYS A 75 0.38 10.55 -9.01
C LYS A 75 -0.38 9.34 -9.57
N ARG A 76 -0.33 9.14 -10.90
CA ARG A 76 -1.09 8.07 -11.56
C ARG A 76 -0.54 6.69 -11.19
N VAL A 77 0.78 6.58 -11.11
CA VAL A 77 1.43 5.30 -10.78
C VAL A 77 1.16 4.90 -9.33
N VAL A 78 1.27 5.82 -8.37
CA VAL A 78 0.92 5.54 -6.97
C VAL A 78 -0.55 5.15 -6.82
N LEU A 79 -1.45 5.86 -7.49
CA LEU A 79 -2.89 5.56 -7.43
C LEU A 79 -3.20 4.17 -8.00
N LEU A 80 -2.67 3.85 -9.19
CA LEU A 80 -2.85 2.54 -9.83
C LEU A 80 -2.24 1.41 -8.99
N ALA A 81 -1.03 1.61 -8.48
CA ALA A 81 -0.34 0.64 -7.65
C ALA A 81 -1.12 0.34 -6.36
N SER A 82 -1.60 1.39 -5.68
CA SER A 82 -2.43 1.26 -4.48
C SER A 82 -3.75 0.55 -4.79
N PHE A 83 -4.38 0.84 -5.92
CA PHE A 83 -5.58 0.13 -6.38
C PHE A 83 -5.31 -1.35 -6.58
N ILE A 84 -4.24 -1.71 -7.31
CA ILE A 84 -3.83 -3.12 -7.52
C ILE A 84 -3.61 -3.81 -6.16
N GLY A 85 -2.87 -3.18 -5.23
CA GLY A 85 -2.63 -3.75 -3.91
C GLY A 85 -3.91 -3.96 -3.12
N MET A 86 -4.78 -2.97 -3.04
CA MET A 86 -6.03 -3.06 -2.28
C MET A 86 -7.00 -4.09 -2.87
N VAL A 87 -7.18 -4.12 -4.20
CA VAL A 87 -8.03 -5.11 -4.88
C VAL A 87 -7.47 -6.51 -4.70
N SER A 88 -6.15 -6.69 -4.85
CA SER A 88 -5.51 -7.98 -4.63
C SER A 88 -5.69 -8.48 -3.19
N LEU A 89 -5.56 -7.61 -2.19
CA LEU A 89 -5.81 -7.97 -0.80
C LEU A 89 -7.29 -8.37 -0.57
N ALA A 90 -8.23 -7.63 -1.16
CA ALA A 90 -9.64 -8.00 -1.11
C ALA A 90 -9.88 -9.40 -1.73
N ILE A 91 -9.26 -9.69 -2.87
CA ILE A 91 -9.33 -11.00 -3.52
C ILE A 91 -8.73 -12.09 -2.62
N VAL A 92 -7.56 -11.85 -1.98
CA VAL A 92 -6.92 -12.79 -1.04
C VAL A 92 -7.89 -13.24 0.05
N THR A 93 -8.71 -12.34 0.58
CA THR A 93 -9.69 -12.70 1.64
C THR A 93 -10.77 -13.66 1.15
N MET A 94 -11.03 -13.70 -0.16
CA MET A 94 -12.07 -14.54 -0.77
C MET A 94 -11.53 -15.87 -1.32
N CYS A 95 -10.25 -15.94 -1.67
CA CYS A 95 -9.67 -17.10 -2.33
C CYS A 95 -9.89 -18.41 -1.56
N PRO A 96 -10.40 -19.47 -2.22
CA PRO A 96 -10.71 -20.74 -1.55
C PRO A 96 -9.53 -21.73 -1.55
N THR A 97 -8.48 -21.50 -2.34
CA THR A 97 -7.37 -22.44 -2.52
C THR A 97 -6.01 -21.78 -2.35
N ILE A 98 -4.98 -22.59 -2.06
CA ILE A 98 -3.60 -22.13 -1.98
C ILE A 98 -3.18 -21.47 -3.29
N ALA A 99 -3.47 -22.11 -4.44
CA ALA A 99 -3.04 -21.61 -5.74
C ALA A 99 -3.64 -20.22 -6.06
N THR A 100 -4.95 -20.06 -5.89
CA THR A 100 -5.61 -18.76 -6.15
C THR A 100 -5.14 -17.67 -5.20
N THR A 101 -4.92 -18.02 -3.93
CA THR A 101 -4.38 -17.10 -2.92
C THR A 101 -2.96 -16.67 -3.27
N THR A 102 -2.11 -17.60 -3.70
CA THR A 102 -0.72 -17.33 -4.08
C THR A 102 -0.64 -16.36 -5.26
N VAL A 103 -1.48 -16.56 -6.28
CA VAL A 103 -1.59 -15.63 -7.43
C VAL A 103 -2.04 -14.24 -6.97
N ALA A 104 -3.05 -14.17 -6.11
CA ALA A 104 -3.52 -12.89 -5.60
C ALA A 104 -2.46 -12.18 -4.74
N LEU A 105 -1.67 -12.93 -3.95
CA LEU A 105 -0.55 -12.39 -3.18
C LEU A 105 0.59 -11.89 -4.06
N PHE A 106 0.87 -12.54 -5.18
CA PHE A 106 1.83 -12.03 -6.16
C PHE A 106 1.42 -10.64 -6.68
N PHE A 107 0.15 -10.45 -7.05
CA PHE A 107 -0.38 -9.15 -7.47
C PHE A 107 -0.43 -8.13 -6.32
N PHE A 108 -0.72 -8.58 -5.09
CA PHE A 108 -0.60 -7.73 -3.91
C PHE A 108 0.83 -7.21 -3.75
N GLY A 109 1.84 -8.09 -3.92
CA GLY A 109 3.24 -7.71 -3.93
C GLY A 109 3.56 -6.68 -5.01
N ILE A 110 3.05 -6.85 -6.24
CA ILE A 110 3.19 -5.85 -7.32
C ILE A 110 2.65 -4.49 -6.85
N GLY A 111 1.46 -4.45 -6.27
CA GLY A 111 0.85 -3.22 -5.76
C GLY A 111 1.69 -2.55 -4.68
N VAL A 112 2.17 -3.33 -3.69
CA VAL A 112 3.00 -2.82 -2.58
C VAL A 112 4.35 -2.31 -3.08
N GLY A 113 5.05 -3.08 -3.91
CA GLY A 113 6.36 -2.70 -4.44
C GLY A 113 6.30 -1.47 -5.32
N LEU A 114 5.34 -1.42 -6.25
CA LEU A 114 5.18 -0.30 -7.15
C LEU A 114 4.74 0.97 -6.41
N SER A 115 3.81 0.87 -5.44
CA SER A 115 3.37 2.03 -4.65
C SER A 115 4.51 2.58 -3.80
N GLY A 116 5.29 1.72 -3.15
CA GLY A 116 6.43 2.11 -2.34
C GLY A 116 7.52 2.81 -3.16
N ALA A 117 7.93 2.22 -4.30
CA ALA A 117 8.93 2.83 -5.18
C ALA A 117 8.45 4.17 -5.74
N SER A 118 7.21 4.26 -6.20
CA SER A 118 6.66 5.49 -6.76
C SER A 118 6.46 6.58 -5.69
N ALA A 119 6.07 6.21 -4.46
CA ALA A 119 6.00 7.14 -3.34
C ALA A 119 7.39 7.70 -2.98
N ASN A 120 8.45 6.88 -3.02
CA ASN A 120 9.81 7.34 -2.83
C ASN A 120 10.24 8.36 -3.91
N LEU A 121 9.87 8.12 -5.18
CA LEU A 121 10.13 9.09 -6.24
C LEU A 121 9.36 10.41 -6.01
N GLN A 122 8.10 10.33 -5.59
CA GLN A 122 7.30 11.49 -5.20
C GLN A 122 7.96 12.26 -4.03
N ALA A 123 8.47 11.54 -3.03
CA ALA A 123 9.18 12.14 -1.89
C ALA A 123 10.43 12.90 -2.33
N ILE A 124 11.25 12.30 -3.19
CA ILE A 124 12.46 12.94 -3.76
C ILE A 124 12.10 14.22 -4.52
N LEU A 125 11.05 14.18 -5.36
CA LEU A 125 10.58 15.36 -6.09
C LEU A 125 10.12 16.45 -5.12
N THR A 126 9.39 16.09 -4.07
CA THR A 126 8.89 17.01 -3.05
C THR A 126 10.04 17.64 -2.26
N GLU A 127 11.06 16.86 -1.85
CA GLU A 127 12.26 17.39 -1.20
C GLU A 127 13.04 18.35 -2.10
N LYS A 128 13.25 17.95 -3.37
CA LYS A 128 14.00 18.75 -4.33
C LYS A 128 13.40 20.15 -4.55
N VAL A 129 12.07 20.22 -4.63
CA VAL A 129 11.38 21.50 -4.87
C VAL A 129 11.16 22.29 -3.57
N SER A 130 10.85 21.61 -2.45
CA SER A 130 10.67 22.28 -1.14
C SER A 130 11.97 22.70 -0.47
N LYS A 131 13.10 22.14 -0.89
CA LYS A 131 14.42 22.30 -0.24
C LYS A 131 14.41 21.88 1.24
N LYS A 132 13.55 20.94 1.62
CA LYS A 132 13.40 20.40 2.98
C LYS A 132 13.74 18.92 2.99
N HIS A 133 14.37 18.45 4.05
CA HIS A 133 14.63 17.02 4.27
C HIS A 133 13.41 16.38 4.91
N LEU A 134 12.59 15.69 4.12
CA LEU A 134 11.29 15.14 4.53
C LEU A 134 11.22 13.61 4.44
N MET A 135 12.24 12.95 3.88
CA MET A 135 12.23 11.49 3.66
C MET A 135 11.98 10.72 4.97
N GLY A 136 12.62 11.13 6.07
CA GLY A 136 12.38 10.52 7.38
C GLY A 136 10.93 10.68 7.87
N VAL A 137 10.30 11.83 7.58
CA VAL A 137 8.89 12.07 7.91
C VAL A 137 7.98 11.16 7.10
N TYR A 138 8.28 10.95 5.81
CA TYR A 138 7.49 10.09 4.93
C TYR A 138 7.61 8.61 5.33
N HIS A 139 8.81 8.12 5.62
CA HIS A 139 8.98 6.76 6.13
C HIS A 139 8.36 6.57 7.53
N GLY A 140 8.44 7.59 8.39
CA GLY A 140 7.68 7.64 9.63
C GLY A 140 6.17 7.56 9.39
N GLY A 141 5.67 8.21 8.33
CA GLY A 141 4.28 8.11 7.86
C GLY A 141 3.88 6.69 7.49
N TRP A 142 4.72 5.95 6.78
CA TRP A 142 4.50 4.53 6.50
C TRP A 142 4.35 3.69 7.78
N SER A 143 5.29 3.85 8.72
CA SER A 143 5.25 3.14 10.00
C SER A 143 4.02 3.50 10.83
N LEU A 144 3.67 4.78 10.87
CA LEU A 144 2.46 5.26 11.55
C LEU A 144 1.19 4.71 10.88
N GLY A 145 1.16 4.65 9.55
CA GLY A 145 0.10 4.01 8.78
C GLY A 145 -0.05 2.53 9.14
N GLY A 146 1.07 1.80 9.21
CA GLY A 146 1.09 0.41 9.64
C GLY A 146 0.52 0.22 11.04
N PHE A 147 0.94 1.05 12.00
CA PHE A 147 0.41 1.03 13.36
C PHE A 147 -1.09 1.35 13.41
N ALA A 148 -1.52 2.38 12.69
CA ALA A 148 -2.92 2.77 12.61
C ALA A 148 -3.79 1.68 11.96
N GLY A 149 -3.32 1.07 10.86
CA GLY A 149 -4.03 -0.01 10.17
C GLY A 149 -4.23 -1.25 11.07
N ALA A 150 -3.17 -1.68 11.75
CA ALA A 150 -3.24 -2.79 12.70
C ALA A 150 -4.17 -2.46 13.89
N GLY A 151 -4.06 -1.25 14.45
CA GLY A 151 -4.89 -0.81 15.57
C GLY A 151 -6.37 -0.74 15.21
N VAL A 152 -6.71 -0.15 14.07
CA VAL A 152 -8.12 -0.08 13.61
C VAL A 152 -8.66 -1.48 13.33
N LEU A 153 -7.90 -2.35 12.68
CA LEU A 153 -8.32 -3.74 12.45
C LEU A 153 -8.60 -4.45 13.78
N LEU A 154 -7.72 -4.30 14.78
CA LEU A 154 -7.91 -4.88 16.11
C LEU A 154 -9.21 -4.38 16.77
N VAL A 155 -9.49 -3.08 16.69
CA VAL A 155 -10.73 -2.48 17.23
C VAL A 155 -11.97 -3.08 16.56
N LEU A 156 -11.97 -3.16 15.22
CA LEU A 156 -13.09 -3.73 14.47
C LEU A 156 -13.35 -5.19 14.86
N LEU A 157 -12.28 -6.00 14.98
CA LEU A 157 -12.40 -7.43 15.29
C LEU A 157 -12.74 -7.72 16.75
N LYS A 158 -12.12 -7.00 17.70
CA LYS A 158 -12.18 -7.35 19.13
C LYS A 158 -13.19 -6.53 19.93
N ILE A 159 -13.44 -5.29 19.52
CA ILE A 159 -14.35 -4.39 20.25
C ILE A 159 -15.72 -4.33 19.56
N LEU A 160 -15.71 -4.18 18.23
CA LEU A 160 -16.95 -4.05 17.46
C LEU A 160 -17.47 -5.38 16.91
N SER A 161 -16.70 -6.48 17.10
CA SER A 161 -17.08 -7.85 16.74
C SER A 161 -17.47 -8.04 15.24
N PHE A 162 -16.91 -7.20 14.35
CA PHE A 162 -17.05 -7.41 12.91
C PHE A 162 -16.29 -8.66 12.47
N SER A 163 -16.75 -9.31 11.42
CA SER A 163 -15.98 -10.37 10.79
C SER A 163 -14.70 -9.81 10.16
N VAL A 164 -13.71 -10.68 9.98
CA VAL A 164 -12.42 -10.31 9.36
C VAL A 164 -12.62 -9.74 7.95
N ASN A 165 -13.50 -10.36 7.15
CA ASN A 165 -13.74 -9.92 5.79
C ASN A 165 -14.43 -8.55 5.75
N GLU A 166 -15.48 -8.33 6.54
CA GLU A 166 -16.16 -7.03 6.63
C GLU A 166 -15.19 -5.93 7.06
N SER A 167 -14.33 -6.21 8.05
CA SER A 167 -13.33 -5.27 8.55
C SER A 167 -12.33 -4.88 7.45
N ILE A 168 -11.77 -5.86 6.75
CA ILE A 168 -10.78 -5.60 5.71
C ILE A 168 -11.42 -4.87 4.53
N TRP A 169 -12.57 -5.32 4.03
CA TRP A 169 -13.24 -4.70 2.90
C TRP A 169 -13.68 -3.27 3.19
N GLY A 170 -14.27 -3.03 4.35
CA GLY A 170 -14.66 -1.68 4.78
C GLY A 170 -13.45 -0.74 4.84
N LEU A 171 -12.34 -1.20 5.43
CA LEU A 171 -11.11 -0.42 5.49
C LEU A 171 -10.50 -0.17 4.11
N LEU A 172 -10.46 -1.17 3.22
CA LEU A 172 -9.91 -0.99 1.87
C LEU A 172 -10.71 0.03 1.05
N ILE A 173 -12.03 0.05 1.17
CA ILE A 173 -12.88 1.06 0.51
C ILE A 173 -12.55 2.45 1.04
N VAL A 174 -12.48 2.63 2.36
CA VAL A 174 -12.12 3.92 2.98
C VAL A 174 -10.72 4.37 2.56
N LEU A 175 -9.74 3.45 2.56
CA LEU A 175 -8.37 3.76 2.17
C LEU A 175 -8.26 4.09 0.68
N PHE A 176 -9.05 3.45 -0.18
CA PHE A 176 -9.08 3.79 -1.61
C PHE A 176 -9.63 5.20 -1.84
N ILE A 177 -10.74 5.54 -1.19
CA ILE A 177 -11.30 6.90 -1.25
C ILE A 177 -10.28 7.92 -0.75
N ALA A 178 -9.64 7.64 0.40
CA ALA A 178 -8.59 8.49 0.95
C ALA A 178 -7.41 8.66 -0.02
N MET A 179 -6.98 7.59 -0.69
CA MET A 179 -5.91 7.62 -1.69
C MET A 179 -6.29 8.48 -2.90
N VAL A 180 -7.53 8.38 -3.39
CA VAL A 180 -8.01 9.23 -4.49
C VAL A 180 -7.96 10.70 -4.08
N ILE A 181 -8.42 11.05 -2.87
CA ILE A 181 -8.38 12.42 -2.35
C ILE A 181 -6.93 12.89 -2.21
N VAL A 182 -6.08 12.12 -1.55
CA VAL A 182 -4.66 12.44 -1.33
C VAL A 182 -3.92 12.64 -2.65
N SER A 183 -4.23 11.83 -3.66
CA SER A 183 -3.60 11.90 -4.98
C SER A 183 -3.79 13.27 -5.66
N GLN A 184 -4.86 14.01 -5.33
CA GLN A 184 -5.08 15.35 -5.89
C GLN A 184 -4.01 16.37 -5.45
N PHE A 185 -3.33 16.08 -4.35
CA PHE A 185 -2.29 16.94 -3.77
C PHE A 185 -0.86 16.46 -4.10
N MET A 186 -0.70 15.39 -4.88
CA MET A 186 0.61 14.92 -5.35
C MET A 186 1.11 15.74 -6.54
N LEU A 187 2.44 15.75 -6.75
CA LEU A 187 3.10 16.37 -7.90
C LEU A 187 3.00 15.49 -9.15
#